data_9b570c383766521cae16a7ebd892a4aa
#
_entry.id   9b570c383766521cae16a7ebd892a4aa
#
_cell.length_a   1.000
_cell.length_b   1.000
_cell.length_c   1.000
_cell.angle_alpha   90.00
_cell.angle_beta   90.00
_cell.angle_gamma   90.00
#
_symmetry.space_group_name_H-M   'P 1'
#
loop_
_entity.id
_entity.type
_entity.pdbx_description
1 polymer ?
#
loop_
_entity_poly.entity_id
_entity_poly.type
_entity_poly.pdbx_seq_one_letter_code
_entity_poly.pdbx_strand_id
1 'polypeptide(L)'
;MRKLLIAAVFSLAFGGVAAASDYIVVSSSDPAFKRGQAFDAGARVALGAGKTLTLMRASGEVTTVRGSAAGVTIPASRLAAADAARFETIRALVQPPPEGRTCGARRGGICPALESLQSLDDIVRVAETSGCKTVARQALDAYLAKNGAAPETQQN
;
A
#
# COMPACT_ATOMS: atom_id res chain seq x y z
N MET A 1 -56.59 17.62 -25.48
CA MET A 1 -55.51 18.37 -24.88
C MET A 1 -54.51 17.34 -24.29
N ARG A 2 -53.46 17.04 -25.05
CA ARG A 2 -52.46 15.99 -24.72
C ARG A 2 -51.26 16.71 -24.09
N LYS A 3 -51.02 16.50 -22.77
CA LYS A 3 -49.84 17.04 -22.07
C LYS A 3 -48.70 16.04 -22.25
N LEU A 4 -47.72 16.39 -23.07
CA LEU A 4 -46.43 15.70 -23.21
C LEU A 4 -45.56 16.06 -22.02
N LEU A 5 -45.29 15.07 -21.15
CA LEU A 5 -44.28 15.12 -20.09
C LEU A 5 -42.94 14.71 -20.70
N ILE A 6 -42.06 15.66 -20.89
CA ILE A 6 -40.64 15.44 -21.26
C ILE A 6 -39.88 15.15 -19.98
N ALA A 7 -39.55 13.89 -19.74
CA ALA A 7 -38.66 13.47 -18.69
C ALA A 7 -37.20 13.66 -19.18
N ALA A 8 -36.53 14.75 -18.73
CA ALA A 8 -35.12 14.95 -18.96
C ALA A 8 -34.32 14.03 -17.99
N VAL A 9 -33.76 12.95 -18.52
CA VAL A 9 -32.82 12.10 -17.80
C VAL A 9 -31.47 12.79 -17.79
N PHE A 10 -31.14 13.37 -16.64
CA PHE A 10 -29.81 13.96 -16.37
C PHE A 10 -28.86 12.83 -15.99
N SER A 11 -28.17 12.24 -16.95
CA SER A 11 -27.10 11.28 -16.72
C SER A 11 -25.87 12.02 -16.20
N LEU A 12 -25.70 12.08 -14.87
CA LEU A 12 -24.41 12.46 -14.25
C LEU A 12 -23.40 11.35 -14.55
N ALA A 13 -22.59 11.56 -15.57
CA ALA A 13 -21.36 10.81 -15.75
C ALA A 13 -20.39 11.21 -14.63
N PHE A 14 -20.40 10.44 -13.52
CA PHE A 14 -19.31 10.46 -12.55
C PHE A 14 -18.07 9.87 -13.24
N GLY A 15 -17.33 10.71 -13.94
CA GLY A 15 -15.95 10.42 -14.35
C GLY A 15 -15.12 10.27 -13.07
N GLY A 16 -14.99 9.03 -12.57
CA GLY A 16 -14.04 8.71 -11.53
C GLY A 16 -12.65 9.02 -12.04
N VAL A 17 -12.06 10.14 -11.62
CA VAL A 17 -10.63 10.36 -11.70
C VAL A 17 -10.04 9.19 -10.90
N ALA A 18 -9.31 8.29 -11.56
CA ALA A 18 -8.51 7.29 -10.87
C ALA A 18 -7.49 8.08 -10.04
N ALA A 19 -7.81 8.31 -8.77
CA ALA A 19 -6.90 8.94 -7.84
C ALA A 19 -5.74 7.97 -7.66
N ALA A 20 -4.54 8.37 -8.09
CA ALA A 20 -3.33 7.61 -7.83
C ALA A 20 -3.09 7.67 -6.31
N SER A 21 -3.22 6.55 -5.64
CA SER A 21 -2.98 6.48 -4.20
C SER A 21 -1.52 6.80 -3.89
N ASP A 22 -1.29 7.56 -2.82
CA ASP A 22 0.02 8.13 -2.49
C ASP A 22 0.72 7.38 -1.33
N TYR A 23 -0.07 6.67 -0.52
CA TYR A 23 0.38 5.98 0.69
C TYR A 23 -0.12 4.55 0.77
N ILE A 24 0.71 3.65 1.29
CA ILE A 24 0.40 2.24 1.55
C ILE A 24 0.46 2.00 3.05
N VAL A 25 -0.54 1.33 3.62
CA VAL A 25 -0.51 0.86 5.01
C VAL A 25 0.51 -0.28 5.13
N VAL A 26 1.51 -0.09 5.97
CA VAL A 26 2.52 -1.12 6.27
C VAL A 26 2.30 -1.75 7.64
N SER A 27 1.65 -1.03 8.56
CA SER A 27 1.26 -1.52 9.88
C SER A 27 0.11 -0.69 10.45
N SER A 28 -0.77 -1.31 11.24
CA SER A 28 -1.85 -0.62 11.97
C SER A 28 -2.15 -1.33 13.28
N SER A 29 -2.40 -0.57 14.34
CA SER A 29 -2.96 -1.12 15.59
C SER A 29 -4.49 -1.19 15.59
N ASP A 30 -5.13 -0.74 14.50
CA ASP A 30 -6.56 -0.81 14.28
C ASP A 30 -6.87 -1.86 13.21
N PRO A 31 -7.62 -2.94 13.52
CA PRO A 31 -7.92 -4.03 12.59
C PRO A 31 -8.77 -3.59 11.38
N ALA A 32 -9.37 -2.40 11.43
CA ALA A 32 -10.10 -1.83 10.29
C ALA A 32 -9.16 -1.48 9.11
N PHE A 33 -7.87 -1.27 9.38
CA PHE A 33 -6.88 -0.90 8.37
C PHE A 33 -5.94 -2.08 8.11
N LYS A 34 -6.04 -2.65 6.91
CA LYS A 34 -5.26 -3.81 6.52
C LYS A 34 -3.94 -3.41 5.86
N ARG A 35 -2.90 -4.20 6.10
CA ARG A 35 -1.61 -4.08 5.43
C ARG A 35 -1.80 -4.15 3.90
N GLY A 36 -1.17 -3.22 3.16
CA GLY A 36 -1.33 -3.10 1.71
C GLY A 36 -2.53 -2.27 1.26
N GLN A 37 -3.37 -1.77 2.19
CA GLN A 37 -4.41 -0.79 1.87
C GLN A 37 -3.77 0.52 1.42
N ALA A 38 -4.35 1.15 0.41
CA ALA A 38 -3.83 2.39 -0.15
C ALA A 38 -4.71 3.59 0.23
N PHE A 39 -4.07 4.74 0.41
CA PHE A 39 -4.72 6.01 0.70
C PHE A 39 -4.17 7.13 -0.16
N ASP A 40 -5.03 8.08 -0.48
CA ASP A 40 -4.66 9.29 -1.18
C ASP A 40 -4.09 10.33 -0.21
N ALA A 41 -3.22 11.20 -0.71
CA ALA A 41 -2.72 12.34 0.04
C ALA A 41 -3.87 13.24 0.50
N GLY A 42 -3.87 13.63 1.77
CA GLY A 42 -4.89 14.47 2.37
C GLY A 42 -6.20 13.75 2.70
N ALA A 43 -6.32 12.43 2.48
CA ALA A 43 -7.50 11.66 2.83
C ALA A 43 -7.77 11.71 4.33
N ARG A 44 -9.04 11.79 4.72
CA ARG A 44 -9.45 11.74 6.12
C ARG A 44 -9.86 10.33 6.48
N VAL A 45 -9.25 9.78 7.53
CA VAL A 45 -9.50 8.42 8.02
C VAL A 45 -9.99 8.43 9.47
N ALA A 46 -10.96 7.58 9.76
CA ALA A 46 -11.52 7.42 11.09
C ALA A 46 -10.64 6.47 11.92
N LEU A 47 -9.43 6.90 12.26
CA LEU A 47 -8.52 6.15 13.13
C LEU A 47 -8.85 6.46 14.58
N GLY A 48 -9.20 5.43 15.35
CA GLY A 48 -9.62 5.57 16.75
C GLY A 48 -8.53 6.20 17.63
N ALA A 49 -8.96 6.91 18.69
CA ALA A 49 -8.04 7.52 19.64
C ALA A 49 -7.07 6.49 20.24
N GLY A 50 -5.78 6.82 20.30
CA GLY A 50 -4.72 5.94 20.78
C GLY A 50 -4.26 4.85 19.78
N LYS A 51 -4.94 4.70 18.65
CA LYS A 51 -4.51 3.80 17.57
C LYS A 51 -3.42 4.46 16.73
N THR A 52 -2.60 3.63 16.11
CA THR A 52 -1.52 4.07 15.21
C THR A 52 -1.69 3.45 13.84
N LEU A 53 -1.33 4.21 12.82
CA LEU A 53 -1.31 3.78 11.43
C LEU A 53 0.03 4.18 10.83
N THR A 54 0.82 3.19 10.39
CA THR A 54 2.10 3.41 9.75
C THR A 54 1.94 3.29 8.25
N LEU A 55 2.34 4.33 7.56
CA LEU A 55 2.19 4.53 6.13
C LEU A 55 3.55 4.59 5.45
N MET A 56 3.65 4.08 4.24
CA MET A 56 4.85 4.15 3.42
C MET A 56 4.53 4.75 2.05
N ARG A 57 5.42 5.57 1.53
CA ARG A 57 5.39 6.11 0.17
C ARG A 57 6.27 5.29 -0.78
N ALA A 58 6.08 5.51 -2.09
CA ALA A 58 6.97 4.92 -3.11
C ALA A 58 8.44 5.36 -2.97
N SER A 59 8.68 6.55 -2.41
CA SER A 59 10.03 7.04 -2.09
C SER A 59 10.74 6.25 -0.99
N GLY A 60 10.01 5.40 -0.22
CA GLY A 60 10.54 4.70 0.94
C GLY A 60 10.35 5.45 2.26
N GLU A 61 9.80 6.67 2.21
CA GLU A 61 9.47 7.43 3.42
C GLU A 61 8.39 6.70 4.21
N VAL A 62 8.66 6.45 5.50
CA VAL A 62 7.74 5.83 6.45
C VAL A 62 7.26 6.86 7.44
N THR A 63 5.96 7.01 7.58
CA THR A 63 5.32 7.97 8.49
C THR A 63 4.29 7.27 9.36
N THR A 64 4.34 7.49 10.68
CA THR A 64 3.34 6.98 11.60
C THR A 64 2.40 8.11 12.04
N VAL A 65 1.10 7.90 11.84
CA VAL A 65 0.05 8.81 12.29
C VAL A 65 -0.70 8.21 13.48
N ARG A 66 -1.09 9.06 14.42
CA ARG A 66 -1.85 8.66 15.62
C ARG A 66 -3.30 9.10 15.48
N GLY A 67 -4.20 8.19 15.80
CA GLY A 67 -5.63 8.44 15.79
C GLY A 67 -6.06 9.40 16.88
N SER A 68 -7.14 10.12 16.61
CA SER A 68 -7.82 11.01 17.53
C SER A 68 -9.33 10.80 17.47
N ALA A 69 -10.07 11.35 18.42
CA ALA A 69 -11.55 11.30 18.42
C ALA A 69 -12.16 11.95 17.16
N ALA A 70 -11.46 12.90 16.55
CA ALA A 70 -11.89 13.57 15.30
C ALA A 70 -11.42 12.84 14.02
N GLY A 71 -10.74 11.69 14.15
CA GLY A 71 -10.03 11.02 13.06
C GLY A 71 -8.66 11.66 12.79
N VAL A 72 -8.01 11.25 11.71
CA VAL A 72 -6.70 11.75 11.29
C VAL A 72 -6.71 12.06 9.79
N THR A 73 -5.93 13.06 9.39
CA THR A 73 -5.71 13.37 7.97
C THR A 73 -4.36 12.80 7.55
N ILE A 74 -4.36 12.03 6.47
CA ILE A 74 -3.14 11.51 5.83
C ILE A 74 -2.32 12.71 5.32
N PRO A 75 -0.97 12.69 5.42
CA PRO A 75 -0.15 13.78 4.93
C PRO A 75 -0.45 14.15 3.47
N ALA A 76 -0.35 15.44 3.11
CA ALA A 76 -0.78 15.95 1.82
C ALA A 76 0.27 15.81 0.70
N SER A 77 1.35 15.06 0.93
CA SER A 77 2.40 14.84 -0.06
C SER A 77 1.95 13.83 -1.12
N ARG A 78 1.81 14.28 -2.36
CA ARG A 78 1.37 13.45 -3.49
C ARG A 78 2.52 12.65 -4.09
N LEU A 79 2.17 11.51 -4.69
CA LEU A 79 3.07 10.67 -5.46
C LEU A 79 3.38 11.35 -6.80
N ALA A 80 4.65 11.31 -7.23
CA ALA A 80 4.99 11.69 -8.59
C ALA A 80 4.50 10.63 -9.58
N ALA A 81 4.05 11.04 -10.75
CA ALA A 81 3.54 10.11 -11.78
C ALA A 81 4.59 9.05 -12.17
N ALA A 82 5.87 9.40 -12.14
CA ALA A 82 6.98 8.50 -12.43
C ALA A 82 7.11 7.35 -11.40
N ASP A 83 6.58 7.52 -10.19
CA ASP A 83 6.70 6.54 -9.11
C ASP A 83 5.51 5.57 -9.04
N ALA A 84 4.52 5.71 -9.92
CA ALA A 84 3.30 4.90 -9.87
C ALA A 84 3.56 3.39 -10.01
N ALA A 85 4.43 2.99 -10.95
CA ALA A 85 4.80 1.58 -11.13
C ALA A 85 5.52 1.02 -9.90
N ARG A 86 6.43 1.80 -9.31
CA ARG A 86 7.15 1.46 -8.08
C ARG A 86 6.18 1.31 -6.90
N PHE A 87 5.19 2.20 -6.79
CA PHE A 87 4.15 2.14 -5.78
C PHE A 87 3.39 0.81 -5.84
N GLU A 88 2.95 0.38 -7.03
CA GLU A 88 2.23 -0.89 -7.18
C GLU A 88 3.12 -2.11 -6.89
N THR A 89 4.40 -2.07 -7.24
CA THR A 89 5.35 -3.13 -6.87
C THR A 89 5.48 -3.25 -5.35
N ILE A 90 5.70 -2.13 -4.65
CA ILE A 90 5.78 -2.10 -3.18
C ILE A 90 4.47 -2.58 -2.55
N ARG A 91 3.33 -2.11 -3.04
CA ARG A 91 2.01 -2.52 -2.56
C ARG A 91 1.81 -4.03 -2.66
N ALA A 92 2.19 -4.63 -3.79
CA ALA A 92 2.13 -6.08 -4.00
C ALA A 92 3.05 -6.87 -3.07
N LEU A 93 4.18 -6.29 -2.65
CA LEU A 93 5.08 -6.89 -1.65
C LEU A 93 4.53 -6.78 -0.23
N VAL A 94 3.91 -5.65 0.11
CA VAL A 94 3.32 -5.39 1.43
C VAL A 94 2.10 -6.27 1.67
N GLN A 95 1.28 -6.53 0.66
CA GLN A 95 0.10 -7.38 0.79
C GLN A 95 0.48 -8.82 1.19
N PRO A 96 -0.25 -9.45 2.12
CA PRO A 96 -0.05 -10.85 2.43
C PRO A 96 -0.25 -11.69 1.16
N PRO A 97 0.51 -12.80 0.99
CA PRO A 97 0.30 -13.70 -0.13
C PRO A 97 -1.13 -14.25 -0.09
N PRO A 98 -1.78 -14.44 -1.26
CA PRO A 98 -3.09 -15.07 -1.29
C PRO A 98 -3.00 -16.47 -0.70
N GLU A 99 -3.88 -16.77 0.24
CA GLU A 99 -3.97 -18.09 0.87
C GLU A 99 -4.17 -19.18 -0.18
N GLY A 100 -3.46 -20.31 -0.04
CA GLY A 100 -3.64 -21.51 -0.86
C GLY A 100 -2.81 -21.59 -2.15
N ARG A 101 -1.96 -20.63 -2.49
CA ARG A 101 -0.97 -20.78 -3.57
C ARG A 101 0.39 -21.17 -2.99
N THR A 102 0.62 -22.47 -2.80
CA THR A 102 1.98 -22.98 -2.79
C THR A 102 2.57 -22.70 -4.18
N CYS A 103 3.36 -21.64 -4.27
CA CYS A 103 4.17 -21.42 -5.47
C CYS A 103 5.11 -22.62 -5.57
N GLY A 104 4.76 -23.59 -6.44
CA GLY A 104 5.70 -24.62 -6.85
C GLY A 104 7.00 -23.94 -7.24
N ALA A 105 8.10 -24.46 -6.73
CA ALA A 105 9.44 -23.95 -7.05
C ALA A 105 9.62 -23.97 -8.57
N ARG A 106 9.26 -22.87 -9.23
CA ARG A 106 9.76 -22.65 -10.59
C ARG A 106 11.26 -22.58 -10.43
N ARG A 107 11.99 -23.29 -11.27
CA ARG A 107 13.43 -23.10 -11.46
C ARG A 107 13.63 -21.65 -11.89
N GLY A 108 13.57 -20.74 -10.93
CA GLY A 108 13.88 -19.33 -11.08
C GLY A 108 15.36 -19.13 -10.93
N GLY A 109 15.89 -18.08 -11.53
CA GLY A 109 17.27 -17.70 -11.38
C GLY A 109 17.71 -17.60 -9.92
N ILE A 110 19.01 -17.59 -9.68
CA ILE A 110 19.60 -17.41 -8.35
C ILE A 110 19.16 -16.05 -7.82
N CYS A 111 18.34 -16.04 -6.76
CA CYS A 111 17.96 -14.80 -6.11
C CYS A 111 19.14 -14.27 -5.29
N PRO A 112 19.31 -12.94 -5.20
CA PRO A 112 20.32 -12.33 -4.35
C PRO A 112 20.14 -12.73 -2.87
N ALA A 113 21.22 -12.73 -2.12
CA ALA A 113 21.16 -12.92 -0.68
C ALA A 113 20.43 -11.74 -0.01
N LEU A 114 19.67 -12.01 1.04
CA LEU A 114 18.87 -11.01 1.76
C LEU A 114 19.73 -9.83 2.24
N GLU A 115 20.95 -10.12 2.68
CA GLU A 115 21.91 -9.15 3.22
C GLU A 115 22.37 -8.14 2.16
N SER A 116 22.28 -8.48 0.87
CA SER A 116 22.64 -7.57 -0.22
C SER A 116 21.55 -6.56 -0.56
N LEU A 117 20.32 -6.75 -0.06
CA LEU A 117 19.16 -5.93 -0.36
C LEU A 117 18.94 -4.87 0.73
N GLN A 118 19.84 -3.87 0.76
CA GLN A 118 19.83 -2.83 1.80
C GLN A 118 19.00 -1.59 1.41
N SER A 119 18.76 -1.37 0.13
CA SER A 119 17.99 -0.23 -0.37
C SER A 119 16.62 -0.65 -0.89
N LEU A 120 15.65 0.28 -0.83
CA LEU A 120 14.33 0.04 -1.39
C LEU A 120 14.39 -0.17 -2.92
N ASP A 121 15.35 0.47 -3.60
CA ASP A 121 15.54 0.30 -5.05
C ASP A 121 15.98 -1.12 -5.40
N ASP A 122 16.88 -1.72 -4.63
CA ASP A 122 17.29 -3.10 -4.82
C ASP A 122 16.15 -4.07 -4.58
N ILE A 123 15.37 -3.83 -3.53
CA ILE A 123 14.20 -4.63 -3.18
C ILE A 123 13.16 -4.62 -4.31
N VAL A 124 12.82 -3.45 -4.83
CA VAL A 124 11.86 -3.29 -5.93
C VAL A 124 12.38 -3.98 -7.19
N ARG A 125 13.64 -3.77 -7.57
CA ARG A 125 14.26 -4.42 -8.73
C ARG A 125 14.25 -5.95 -8.63
N VAL A 126 14.54 -6.50 -7.45
CA VAL A 126 14.50 -7.95 -7.22
C VAL A 126 13.07 -8.48 -7.24
N ALA A 127 12.09 -7.70 -6.78
CA ALA A 127 10.67 -8.07 -6.86
C ALA A 127 10.16 -8.24 -8.29
N GLU A 128 10.71 -7.48 -9.23
CA GLU A 128 10.37 -7.55 -10.66
C GLU A 128 11.01 -8.78 -11.32
N THR A 129 12.07 -9.34 -10.73
CA THR A 129 12.72 -10.55 -11.21
C THR A 129 11.85 -11.78 -10.93
N SER A 130 11.58 -12.57 -11.97
CA SER A 130 10.77 -13.79 -11.87
C SER A 130 11.32 -14.76 -10.83
N GLY A 131 10.51 -15.09 -9.82
CA GLY A 131 10.83 -16.08 -8.78
C GLY A 131 11.42 -15.50 -7.49
N CYS A 132 11.86 -14.24 -7.45
CA CYS A 132 12.51 -13.65 -6.26
C CYS A 132 11.58 -12.83 -5.36
N LYS A 133 10.26 -12.82 -5.59
CA LYS A 133 9.30 -12.05 -4.80
C LYS A 133 9.31 -12.36 -3.30
N THR A 134 9.58 -13.61 -2.92
CA THR A 134 9.66 -14.00 -1.50
C THR A 134 10.85 -13.34 -0.82
N VAL A 135 12.02 -13.34 -1.47
CA VAL A 135 13.23 -12.69 -0.95
C VAL A 135 13.01 -11.17 -0.87
N ALA A 136 12.45 -10.57 -1.92
CA ALA A 136 12.12 -9.15 -1.93
C ALA A 136 11.15 -8.75 -0.81
N ARG A 137 10.14 -9.60 -0.51
CA ARG A 137 9.22 -9.36 0.62
C ARG A 137 9.94 -9.40 1.95
N GLN A 138 10.78 -10.41 2.19
CA GLN A 138 11.58 -10.50 3.42
C GLN A 138 12.51 -9.29 3.59
N ALA A 139 13.14 -8.85 2.50
CA ALA A 139 13.98 -7.66 2.51
C ALA A 139 13.18 -6.39 2.81
N LEU A 140 11.96 -6.27 2.27
CA LEU A 140 11.08 -5.15 2.58
C LEU A 140 10.64 -5.14 4.04
N ASP A 141 10.32 -6.30 4.62
CA ASP A 141 9.96 -6.40 6.04
C ASP A 141 11.15 -5.99 6.94
N ALA A 142 12.37 -6.41 6.60
CA ALA A 142 13.59 -5.98 7.29
C ALA A 142 13.84 -4.47 7.14
N TYR A 143 13.62 -3.92 5.95
CA TYR A 143 13.71 -2.48 5.69
C TYR A 143 12.72 -1.69 6.54
N LEU A 144 11.46 -2.12 6.61
CA LEU A 144 10.41 -1.48 7.40
C LEU A 144 10.72 -1.54 8.89
N ALA A 145 11.20 -2.67 9.40
CA ALA A 145 11.61 -2.80 10.80
C ALA A 145 12.73 -1.82 11.17
N LYS A 146 13.67 -1.60 10.26
CA LYS A 146 14.79 -0.65 10.45
C LYS A 146 14.32 0.81 10.41
N ASN A 147 13.28 1.13 9.61
CA ASN A 147 12.79 2.49 9.40
C ASN A 147 11.55 2.85 10.24
N GLY A 148 11.25 2.08 11.30
CA GLY A 148 10.24 2.42 12.29
C GLY A 148 8.84 1.84 12.08
N ALA A 149 8.64 0.97 11.10
CA ALA A 149 7.44 0.15 11.01
C ALA A 149 7.69 -1.16 11.79
N ALA A 150 7.31 -1.21 13.06
CA ALA A 150 7.37 -2.47 13.80
C ALA A 150 6.56 -3.55 13.05
N PRO A 151 7.10 -4.77 12.85
CA PRO A 151 6.32 -5.85 12.27
C PRO A 151 5.12 -6.14 13.16
N GLU A 152 3.92 -6.16 12.59
CA GLU A 152 2.76 -6.72 13.27
C GLU A 152 3.08 -8.17 13.60
N THR A 153 3.19 -8.47 14.88
CA THR A 153 3.19 -9.86 15.36
C THR A 153 1.85 -10.44 14.92
N GLN A 154 1.85 -11.30 13.92
CA GLN A 154 0.68 -12.08 13.55
C GLN A 154 0.29 -12.87 14.80
N GLN A 155 -0.70 -12.37 15.52
CA GLN A 155 -1.37 -13.14 16.55
C GLN A 155 -2.20 -14.21 15.81
N ASN A 156 -1.71 -15.42 15.90
CA ASN A 156 -2.37 -16.65 15.44
C ASN A 156 -3.56 -16.97 16.36
#